data_a1330dbd7d057a1624ed855831fbfcd1
#
_entry.id   a1330dbd7d057a1624ed855831fbfcd1
#
_cell.length_a   1.000
_cell.length_b   1.000
_cell.length_c   1.000
_cell.angle_alpha   90.00
_cell.angle_beta   90.00
_cell.angle_gamma   90.00
#
_symmetry.space_group_name_H-M   'P 1'
#
loop_
_entity.id
_entity.type
_entity.pdbx_description
1 polymer ?
#
loop_
_entity_poly.entity_id
_entity_poly.type
_entity_poly.pdbx_seq_one_letter_code
_entity_poly.pdbx_strand_id
1 'polypeptide(L)'
;MCLEAGRGLRGLIGCTQPRRIAAHAMADRVAEELGCELGTLVGYQVRFRDRSSPDGYIKFMTDGILLAETVSDRELAAYDTLIIDEAHERSLNIDFLIGYVRQLLARRPELRVIVTSATIDTEKFAAHFGNAPVIEVSGRGHPVEVIYQPLGESTGAERKDRDLYRGIADAVQKLNRVDARGDILVFLSGEREIHEARDYLARQKLRHTEVLPLYARLSHAEQRRVFHPGPERRIILSTNVAETSLTVPRIRFVIDSGLARISRFARPSRGTELLAYSQGRNADGQQ
;
A
#
# COMPACT_ATOMS: atom_id res chain seq x y z
N MET A 1 -10.66 -8.33 16.79
CA MET A 1 -10.26 -7.54 18.00
C MET A 1 -11.18 -6.37 18.30
N CYS A 2 -11.33 -5.30 17.47
CA CYS A 2 -12.23 -4.18 17.81
C CYS A 2 -13.69 -4.66 17.99
N LEU A 3 -14.22 -5.46 17.07
CA LEU A 3 -15.56 -6.04 17.18
C LEU A 3 -15.72 -6.92 18.44
N GLU A 4 -14.75 -7.76 18.75
CA GLU A 4 -14.73 -8.61 19.97
C GLU A 4 -14.70 -7.76 21.25
N ALA A 5 -14.09 -6.58 21.19
CA ALA A 5 -14.10 -5.59 22.27
C ALA A 5 -15.40 -4.78 22.34
N GLY A 6 -16.43 -5.15 21.56
CA GLY A 6 -17.73 -4.47 21.52
C GLY A 6 -17.73 -3.11 20.81
N ARG A 7 -16.69 -2.84 20.01
CA ARG A 7 -16.65 -1.63 19.15
C ARG A 7 -17.46 -1.87 17.89
N GLY A 8 -17.95 -0.82 17.26
CA GLY A 8 -18.83 -0.94 16.12
C GLY A 8 -20.32 -1.03 16.46
N LEU A 9 -20.70 -1.17 17.74
CA LEU A 9 -22.10 -1.27 18.19
C LEU A 9 -22.77 0.09 18.42
N ARG A 10 -21.98 1.12 18.71
CA ARG A 10 -22.48 2.49 18.99
C ARG A 10 -22.15 3.49 17.89
N GLY A 11 -21.46 3.05 16.86
CA GLY A 11 -20.98 3.81 15.74
C GLY A 11 -19.99 2.97 14.95
N LEU A 12 -19.58 3.44 13.79
CA LEU A 12 -18.69 2.72 12.89
C LEU A 12 -17.27 2.61 13.46
N ILE A 13 -16.58 1.55 13.12
CA ILE A 13 -15.13 1.46 13.16
C ILE A 13 -14.61 2.01 11.82
N GLY A 14 -14.08 3.24 11.82
CA GLY A 14 -13.46 3.85 10.65
C GLY A 14 -11.98 3.49 10.58
N CYS A 15 -11.51 2.98 9.43
CA CYS A 15 -10.12 2.67 9.20
C CYS A 15 -9.61 3.43 7.97
N THR A 16 -8.64 4.33 8.17
CA THR A 16 -8.03 5.06 7.05
C THR A 16 -6.91 4.26 6.42
N GLN A 17 -6.75 4.46 5.12
CA GLN A 17 -5.66 3.89 4.32
C GLN A 17 -5.09 4.99 3.42
N PRO A 18 -3.77 5.09 3.23
CA PRO A 18 -3.20 6.13 2.39
C PRO A 18 -3.56 5.96 0.91
N ARG A 19 -3.90 4.76 0.49
CA ARG A 19 -4.12 4.40 -0.92
C ARG A 19 -5.49 3.78 -1.15
N ARG A 20 -6.15 4.16 -2.24
CA ARG A 20 -7.48 3.64 -2.62
C ARG A 20 -7.51 2.12 -2.76
N ILE A 21 -6.44 1.55 -3.33
CA ILE A 21 -6.32 0.09 -3.50
C ILE A 21 -6.25 -0.59 -2.14
N ALA A 22 -5.50 -0.04 -1.20
CA ALA A 22 -5.37 -0.59 0.15
C ALA A 22 -6.71 -0.57 0.88
N ALA A 23 -7.44 0.55 0.86
CA ALA A 23 -8.75 0.65 1.49
C ALA A 23 -9.72 -0.42 0.96
N HIS A 24 -9.71 -0.65 -0.36
CA HIS A 24 -10.55 -1.68 -0.97
C HIS A 24 -10.08 -3.10 -0.62
N ALA A 25 -8.78 -3.41 -0.79
CA ALA A 25 -8.24 -4.74 -0.55
C ALA A 25 -8.40 -5.17 0.92
N MET A 26 -8.22 -4.23 1.86
CA MET A 26 -8.45 -4.49 3.28
C MET A 26 -9.92 -4.72 3.59
N ALA A 27 -10.83 -3.95 2.96
CA ALA A 27 -12.27 -4.17 3.12
C ALA A 27 -12.70 -5.54 2.56
N ASP A 28 -12.24 -5.92 1.37
CA ASP A 28 -12.49 -7.25 0.79
C ASP A 28 -11.98 -8.35 1.74
N ARG A 29 -10.76 -8.24 2.23
CA ARG A 29 -10.15 -9.22 3.11
C ARG A 29 -10.90 -9.39 4.41
N VAL A 30 -11.27 -8.27 5.07
CA VAL A 30 -12.02 -8.33 6.35
C VAL A 30 -13.45 -8.84 6.12
N ALA A 31 -14.09 -8.52 5.00
CA ALA A 31 -15.39 -9.08 4.64
C ALA A 31 -15.32 -10.61 4.46
N GLU A 32 -14.28 -11.12 3.78
CA GLU A 32 -14.03 -12.56 3.66
C GLU A 32 -13.81 -13.24 5.02
N GLU A 33 -13.01 -12.64 5.90
CA GLU A 33 -12.74 -13.18 7.24
C GLU A 33 -13.97 -13.21 8.14
N LEU A 34 -14.88 -12.25 7.97
CA LEU A 34 -16.16 -12.19 8.68
C LEU A 34 -17.27 -13.01 7.99
N GLY A 35 -17.00 -13.59 6.82
CA GLY A 35 -17.98 -14.36 6.06
C GLY A 35 -19.16 -13.54 5.56
N CYS A 36 -18.98 -12.25 5.28
CA CYS A 36 -20.03 -11.35 4.82
C CYS A 36 -19.76 -10.78 3.41
N GLU A 37 -20.80 -10.32 2.75
CA GLU A 37 -20.65 -9.62 1.49
C GLU A 37 -20.11 -8.20 1.71
N LEU A 38 -19.16 -7.78 0.86
CA LEU A 38 -18.62 -6.42 0.89
C LEU A 38 -19.73 -5.39 0.57
N GLY A 39 -19.85 -4.40 1.45
CA GLY A 39 -20.91 -3.39 1.38
C GLY A 39 -22.07 -3.66 2.34
N THR A 40 -22.02 -4.74 3.13
CA THR A 40 -22.97 -5.03 4.21
C THR A 40 -22.40 -4.64 5.57
N LEU A 41 -21.79 -5.58 6.31
CA LEU A 41 -21.19 -5.32 7.62
C LEU A 41 -19.83 -4.59 7.50
N VAL A 42 -19.12 -4.86 6.42
CA VAL A 42 -17.86 -4.22 6.07
C VAL A 42 -18.03 -3.47 4.76
N GLY A 43 -17.73 -2.18 4.78
CA GLY A 43 -17.78 -1.34 3.59
C GLY A 43 -16.50 -0.56 3.36
N TYR A 44 -16.42 0.12 2.23
CA TYR A 44 -15.34 1.05 1.95
C TYR A 44 -15.81 2.28 1.20
N GLN A 45 -15.11 3.39 1.41
CA GLN A 45 -15.32 4.63 0.67
C GLN A 45 -14.01 5.22 0.20
N VAL A 46 -13.93 5.46 -1.11
CA VAL A 46 -12.81 6.14 -1.75
C VAL A 46 -13.36 7.18 -2.73
N ARG A 47 -12.51 8.07 -3.23
CA ARG A 47 -12.95 9.10 -4.17
C ARG A 47 -13.73 8.48 -5.35
N PHE A 48 -14.96 8.94 -5.57
CA PHE A 48 -15.92 8.51 -6.60
C PHE A 48 -16.49 7.09 -6.43
N ARG A 49 -16.27 6.44 -5.30
CA ARG A 49 -16.87 5.13 -5.04
C ARG A 49 -17.14 4.96 -3.56
N ASP A 50 -18.40 4.66 -3.26
CA ASP A 50 -18.87 4.29 -1.93
C ASP A 50 -19.57 2.92 -2.01
N ARG A 51 -19.14 2.01 -1.17
CA ARG A 51 -19.76 0.71 -0.91
C ARG A 51 -19.83 0.50 0.59
N SER A 52 -20.48 1.40 1.29
CA SER A 52 -20.79 1.28 2.72
C SER A 52 -22.27 1.14 2.94
N SER A 53 -22.64 0.47 4.03
CA SER A 53 -24.03 0.36 4.49
C SER A 53 -24.23 1.22 5.72
N PRO A 54 -25.43 1.85 5.89
CA PRO A 54 -25.79 2.50 7.15
C PRO A 54 -25.77 1.54 8.35
N ASP A 55 -26.02 0.26 8.12
CA ASP A 55 -26.03 -0.81 9.12
C ASP A 55 -24.67 -1.51 9.24
N GLY A 56 -23.61 -0.95 8.62
CA GLY A 56 -22.27 -1.50 8.67
C GLY A 56 -21.61 -1.32 10.03
N TYR A 57 -20.61 -2.14 10.33
CA TYR A 57 -19.77 -2.01 11.52
C TYR A 57 -18.40 -1.43 11.21
N ILE A 58 -17.87 -1.72 10.02
CA ILE A 58 -16.51 -1.32 9.64
C ILE A 58 -16.54 -0.59 8.31
N LYS A 59 -15.89 0.57 8.27
CA LYS A 59 -15.72 1.37 7.06
C LYS A 59 -14.26 1.64 6.80
N PHE A 60 -13.73 1.07 5.73
CA PHE A 60 -12.41 1.42 5.22
C PHE A 60 -12.50 2.64 4.31
N MET A 61 -11.55 3.55 4.41
CA MET A 61 -11.57 4.77 3.60
C MET A 61 -10.17 5.30 3.36
N THR A 62 -10.02 6.20 2.39
CA THR A 62 -8.76 6.94 2.29
C THR A 62 -8.73 8.10 3.29
N ASP A 63 -7.52 8.52 3.69
CA ASP A 63 -7.31 9.67 4.59
C ASP A 63 -8.07 10.91 4.12
N GLY A 64 -8.08 11.16 2.81
CA GLY A 64 -8.79 12.28 2.22
C GLY A 64 -10.31 12.19 2.34
N ILE A 65 -10.89 11.00 2.47
CA ILE A 65 -12.33 10.81 2.72
C ILE A 65 -12.64 11.20 4.16
N LEU A 66 -11.89 10.66 5.14
CA LEU A 66 -12.10 11.03 6.55
C LEU A 66 -11.89 12.53 6.75
N LEU A 67 -10.87 13.12 6.10
CA LEU A 67 -10.65 14.56 6.12
C LEU A 67 -11.85 15.35 5.57
N ALA A 68 -12.45 14.89 4.46
CA ALA A 68 -13.64 15.54 3.92
C ALA A 68 -14.85 15.42 4.86
N GLU A 69 -14.99 14.30 5.55
CA GLU A 69 -16.07 14.12 6.54
C GLU A 69 -15.95 15.10 7.73
N THR A 70 -14.75 15.50 8.15
CA THR A 70 -14.56 16.49 9.21
C THR A 70 -15.15 17.86 8.89
N VAL A 71 -15.41 18.15 7.61
CA VAL A 71 -16.04 19.42 7.17
C VAL A 71 -17.54 19.42 7.41
N SER A 72 -18.20 18.28 7.15
CA SER A 72 -19.64 18.11 7.32
C SER A 72 -20.03 17.68 8.74
N ASP A 73 -19.20 16.85 9.37
CA ASP A 73 -19.37 16.35 10.74
C ASP A 73 -18.09 16.59 11.55
N ARG A 74 -18.04 17.73 12.22
CA ARG A 74 -16.88 18.13 13.03
C ARG A 74 -16.65 17.23 14.24
N GLU A 75 -17.63 16.51 14.69
CA GLU A 75 -17.51 15.60 15.82
C GLU A 75 -17.24 14.15 15.35
N LEU A 76 -17.27 13.88 14.05
CA LEU A 76 -17.18 12.53 13.48
C LEU A 76 -18.10 11.56 14.24
N ALA A 77 -19.34 12.02 14.51
CA ALA A 77 -20.31 11.36 15.38
C ALA A 77 -20.68 9.95 14.90
N ALA A 78 -20.55 9.70 13.59
CA ALA A 78 -20.77 8.38 13.01
C ALA A 78 -19.81 7.29 13.52
N TYR A 79 -18.66 7.67 14.12
CA TYR A 79 -17.61 6.73 14.51
C TYR A 79 -17.54 6.57 16.04
N ASP A 80 -17.40 5.33 16.49
CA ASP A 80 -17.02 5.01 17.87
C ASP A 80 -15.53 4.63 17.99
N THR A 81 -14.91 4.28 16.90
CA THR A 81 -13.47 3.94 16.82
C THR A 81 -12.89 4.44 15.50
N LEU A 82 -11.74 5.07 15.56
CA LEU A 82 -10.96 5.48 14.40
C LEU A 82 -9.59 4.78 14.41
N ILE A 83 -9.23 4.18 13.28
CA ILE A 83 -7.93 3.58 13.05
C ILE A 83 -7.24 4.42 11.96
N ILE A 84 -6.16 5.11 12.32
CA ILE A 84 -5.31 5.83 11.37
C ILE A 84 -4.13 4.92 11.04
N ASP A 85 -4.22 4.27 9.89
CA ASP A 85 -3.24 3.29 9.46
C ASP A 85 -2.10 3.94 8.65
N GLU A 86 -0.91 3.31 8.67
CA GLU A 86 0.28 3.75 7.96
C GLU A 86 0.70 5.19 8.29
N ALA A 87 0.58 5.60 9.55
CA ALA A 87 0.85 6.98 9.97
C ALA A 87 2.30 7.44 9.69
N HIS A 88 3.22 6.50 9.46
CA HIS A 88 4.60 6.79 9.06
C HIS A 88 4.73 7.34 7.63
N GLU A 89 3.72 7.20 6.76
CA GLU A 89 3.74 7.83 5.43
C GLU A 89 3.72 9.37 5.50
N ARG A 90 3.33 9.95 6.64
CA ARG A 90 3.40 11.39 6.94
C ARG A 90 2.84 12.26 5.81
N SER A 91 1.75 11.81 5.17
CA SER A 91 1.04 12.64 4.21
C SER A 91 0.43 13.87 4.92
N LEU A 92 0.21 14.96 4.17
CA LEU A 92 -0.44 16.14 4.71
C LEU A 92 -1.81 15.82 5.35
N ASN A 93 -2.56 14.89 4.75
CA ASN A 93 -3.85 14.46 5.29
C ASN A 93 -3.69 13.73 6.63
N ILE A 94 -2.74 12.81 6.73
CA ILE A 94 -2.44 12.07 7.97
C ILE A 94 -2.03 13.03 9.07
N ASP A 95 -1.09 13.94 8.81
CA ASP A 95 -0.61 14.89 9.81
C ASP A 95 -1.73 15.81 10.30
N PHE A 96 -2.60 16.26 9.40
CA PHE A 96 -3.79 17.03 9.77
C PHE A 96 -4.75 16.21 10.63
N LEU A 97 -5.09 14.99 10.21
CA LEU A 97 -6.01 14.11 10.93
C LEU A 97 -5.51 13.77 12.33
N ILE A 98 -4.21 13.51 12.50
CA ILE A 98 -3.60 13.27 13.82
C ILE A 98 -3.80 14.47 14.75
N GLY A 99 -3.53 15.68 14.26
CA GLY A 99 -3.77 16.91 15.03
C GLY A 99 -5.25 17.13 15.35
N TYR A 100 -6.12 16.89 14.37
CA TYR A 100 -7.56 17.02 14.51
C TYR A 100 -8.15 16.05 15.54
N VAL A 101 -7.81 14.77 15.40
CA VAL A 101 -8.32 13.70 16.29
C VAL A 101 -7.84 13.91 17.73
N ARG A 102 -6.63 14.41 17.95
CA ARG A 102 -6.17 14.80 19.29
C ARG A 102 -7.10 15.82 19.94
N GLN A 103 -7.50 16.85 19.18
CA GLN A 103 -8.43 17.88 19.71
C GLN A 103 -9.84 17.28 19.90
N LEU A 104 -10.25 16.37 19.02
CA LEU A 104 -11.55 15.71 19.10
C LEU A 104 -11.68 14.85 20.36
N LEU A 105 -10.62 14.11 20.75
CA LEU A 105 -10.60 13.28 21.95
C LEU A 105 -10.89 14.05 23.25
N ALA A 106 -10.56 15.34 23.30
CA ALA A 106 -10.90 16.20 24.46
C ALA A 106 -12.41 16.46 24.56
N ARG A 107 -13.15 16.40 23.44
CA ARG A 107 -14.60 16.62 23.37
C ARG A 107 -15.38 15.31 23.36
N ARG A 108 -14.75 14.23 22.88
CA ARG A 108 -15.33 12.90 22.73
C ARG A 108 -14.51 11.83 23.48
N PRO A 109 -14.60 11.78 24.81
CA PRO A 109 -13.82 10.81 25.61
C PRO A 109 -14.22 9.35 25.38
N GLU A 110 -15.41 9.10 24.79
CA GLU A 110 -15.88 7.75 24.42
C GLU A 110 -15.26 7.25 23.10
N LEU A 111 -14.79 8.16 22.23
CA LEU A 111 -14.12 7.80 20.99
C LEU A 111 -12.82 7.04 21.28
N ARG A 112 -12.56 5.97 20.55
CA ARG A 112 -11.28 5.27 20.61
C ARG A 112 -10.48 5.53 19.36
N VAL A 113 -9.19 5.73 19.52
CA VAL A 113 -8.28 6.00 18.41
C VAL A 113 -7.11 5.03 18.48
N ILE A 114 -6.82 4.42 17.35
CA ILE A 114 -5.66 3.56 17.15
C ILE A 114 -4.84 4.19 16.02
N VAL A 115 -3.56 4.40 16.27
CA VAL A 115 -2.62 4.86 15.24
C VAL A 115 -1.63 3.73 15.00
N THR A 116 -1.54 3.26 13.75
CA THR A 116 -0.55 2.23 13.40
C THR A 116 0.61 2.86 12.63
N SER A 117 1.79 2.32 12.83
CA SER A 117 3.02 2.79 12.17
C SER A 117 4.00 1.64 12.02
N ALA A 118 4.68 1.56 10.89
CA ALA A 118 5.75 0.58 10.63
C ALA A 118 7.13 1.05 11.08
N THR A 119 7.28 2.29 11.53
CA THR A 119 8.56 2.89 11.92
C THR A 119 8.65 3.24 13.42
N ILE A 120 9.88 3.50 13.88
CA ILE A 120 10.29 3.68 15.27
C ILE A 120 9.75 4.98 15.92
N ASP A 121 9.09 5.88 15.19
CA ASP A 121 8.56 7.15 15.72
C ASP A 121 7.33 7.01 16.66
N THR A 122 7.10 5.83 17.21
CA THR A 122 6.00 5.52 18.13
C THR A 122 5.99 6.40 19.36
N GLU A 123 7.15 6.76 19.90
CA GLU A 123 7.27 7.65 21.06
C GLU A 123 6.70 9.06 20.81
N LYS A 124 6.94 9.59 19.59
CA LYS A 124 6.41 10.91 19.22
C LYS A 124 4.88 10.88 19.11
N PHE A 125 4.31 9.82 18.56
CA PHE A 125 2.87 9.64 18.52
C PHE A 125 2.28 9.45 19.91
N ALA A 126 2.90 8.64 20.77
CA ALA A 126 2.48 8.44 22.14
C ALA A 126 2.47 9.77 22.93
N ALA A 127 3.55 10.55 22.87
CA ALA A 127 3.65 11.85 23.50
C ALA A 127 2.59 12.84 22.96
N HIS A 128 2.34 12.83 21.64
CA HIS A 128 1.31 13.66 21.04
C HIS A 128 -0.09 13.35 21.57
N PHE A 129 -0.40 12.10 21.89
CA PHE A 129 -1.68 11.66 22.47
C PHE A 129 -1.65 11.53 24.00
N GLY A 130 -0.84 12.35 24.70
CA GLY A 130 -0.82 12.40 26.17
C GLY A 130 -0.19 11.14 26.80
N ASN A 131 0.87 10.64 26.23
CA ASN A 131 1.56 9.38 26.60
C ASN A 131 0.63 8.17 26.47
N ALA A 132 -0.07 8.09 25.33
CA ALA A 132 -0.88 6.92 25.00
C ALA A 132 -0.04 5.64 25.03
N PRO A 133 -0.62 4.50 25.45
CA PRO A 133 0.10 3.23 25.48
C PRO A 133 0.55 2.81 24.07
N VAL A 134 1.78 2.35 23.98
CA VAL A 134 2.37 1.80 22.77
C VAL A 134 2.36 0.28 22.87
N ILE A 135 1.82 -0.36 21.83
CA ILE A 135 1.84 -1.83 21.70
C ILE A 135 2.77 -2.16 20.54
N GLU A 136 3.91 -2.76 20.85
CA GLU A 136 4.83 -3.25 19.85
C GLU A 136 4.49 -4.69 19.48
N VAL A 137 4.27 -4.92 18.19
CA VAL A 137 4.06 -6.26 17.64
C VAL A 137 5.29 -6.61 16.80
N SER A 138 6.17 -7.42 17.36
CA SER A 138 7.29 -7.98 16.58
C SER A 138 6.76 -9.06 15.65
N GLY A 139 6.76 -8.77 14.36
CA GLY A 139 6.52 -9.79 13.33
C GLY A 139 7.66 -10.81 13.31
N ARG A 140 7.36 -12.09 13.06
CA ARG A 140 8.41 -13.07 12.76
C ARG A 140 9.02 -12.68 11.41
N GLY A 141 10.20 -12.06 11.44
CA GLY A 141 10.99 -11.81 10.23
C GLY A 141 11.39 -13.14 9.59
N HIS A 142 11.10 -13.31 8.32
CA HIS A 142 11.70 -14.39 7.56
C HIS A 142 13.08 -13.95 7.09
N PRO A 143 14.11 -14.82 7.09
CA PRO A 143 15.40 -14.49 6.55
C PRO A 143 15.26 -14.11 5.08
N VAL A 144 15.79 -12.96 4.70
CA VAL A 144 15.79 -12.47 3.32
C VAL A 144 17.22 -12.46 2.81
N GLU A 145 17.48 -13.22 1.75
CA GLU A 145 18.75 -13.17 1.02
C GLU A 145 18.67 -12.04 0.00
N VAL A 146 19.59 -11.08 0.10
CA VAL A 146 19.68 -9.95 -0.84
C VAL A 146 20.77 -10.25 -1.86
N ILE A 147 20.37 -10.38 -3.14
CA ILE A 147 21.28 -10.60 -4.25
C ILE A 147 21.40 -9.31 -5.07
N TYR A 148 22.55 -8.69 -5.02
CA TYR A 148 22.81 -7.50 -5.83
C TYR A 148 23.27 -7.89 -7.24
N GLN A 149 22.52 -7.45 -8.25
CA GLN A 149 22.81 -7.70 -9.66
C GLN A 149 22.77 -6.37 -10.44
N PRO A 150 23.92 -5.66 -10.56
CA PRO A 150 23.95 -4.41 -11.30
C PRO A 150 23.68 -4.65 -12.79
N LEU A 151 22.93 -3.74 -13.39
CA LEU A 151 22.80 -3.65 -14.85
C LEU A 151 24.09 -3.04 -15.40
N GLY A 152 24.53 -3.47 -16.59
CA GLY A 152 25.72 -2.92 -17.25
C GLY A 152 25.61 -1.41 -17.51
N GLU A 153 26.74 -0.71 -17.57
CA GLU A 153 26.79 0.70 -17.90
C GLU A 153 26.41 0.93 -19.38
N SER A 154 25.16 1.21 -19.63
CA SER A 154 24.66 1.55 -20.96
C SER A 154 24.43 3.06 -21.10
N THR A 155 24.93 3.64 -22.18
CA THR A 155 24.70 5.06 -22.52
C THR A 155 23.47 5.21 -23.42
N GLY A 156 22.55 6.09 -23.01
CA GLY A 156 21.28 6.39 -23.73
C GLY A 156 20.05 5.79 -23.07
N ALA A 157 18.95 6.55 -23.04
CA ALA A 157 17.70 6.16 -22.35
C ALA A 157 17.09 4.85 -22.88
N GLU A 158 16.98 4.69 -24.20
CA GLU A 158 16.41 3.48 -24.82
C GLU A 158 17.25 2.20 -24.60
N ARG A 159 18.57 2.32 -24.40
CA ARG A 159 19.43 1.20 -24.04
C ARG A 159 19.24 0.83 -22.58
N LYS A 160 19.17 1.81 -21.67
CA LYS A 160 18.92 1.58 -20.25
C LYS A 160 17.59 0.87 -20.02
N ASP A 161 16.54 1.25 -20.73
CA ASP A 161 15.23 0.60 -20.61
C ASP A 161 15.30 -0.87 -21.11
N ARG A 162 15.97 -1.12 -22.22
CA ARG A 162 16.16 -2.52 -22.73
C ARG A 162 17.00 -3.37 -21.80
N ASP A 163 18.02 -2.81 -21.20
CA ASP A 163 18.87 -3.52 -20.23
C ASP A 163 18.09 -3.82 -18.95
N LEU A 164 17.21 -2.91 -18.51
CA LEU A 164 16.31 -3.14 -17.38
C LEU A 164 15.39 -4.36 -17.61
N TYR A 165 14.68 -4.40 -18.73
CA TYR A 165 13.72 -5.50 -18.99
C TYR A 165 14.43 -6.83 -19.22
N ARG A 166 15.61 -6.81 -19.83
CA ARG A 166 16.48 -7.98 -19.94
C ARG A 166 16.94 -8.44 -18.56
N GLY A 167 17.41 -7.52 -17.70
CA GLY A 167 17.82 -7.83 -16.34
C GLY A 167 16.70 -8.45 -15.50
N ILE A 168 15.47 -7.95 -15.65
CA ILE A 168 14.28 -8.54 -15.02
C ILE A 168 14.05 -9.95 -15.53
N ALA A 169 14.10 -10.18 -16.84
CA ALA A 169 13.91 -11.51 -17.41
C ALA A 169 14.99 -12.51 -16.98
N ASP A 170 16.26 -12.08 -16.93
CA ASP A 170 17.37 -12.89 -16.44
C ASP A 170 17.20 -13.23 -14.95
N ALA A 171 16.75 -12.27 -14.13
CA ALA A 171 16.42 -12.52 -12.72
C ALA A 171 15.28 -13.51 -12.57
N VAL A 172 14.18 -13.36 -13.33
CA VAL A 172 13.07 -14.30 -13.35
C VAL A 172 13.55 -15.71 -13.71
N GLN A 173 14.42 -15.86 -14.72
CA GLN A 173 14.96 -17.17 -15.09
C GLN A 173 15.84 -17.79 -13.99
N LYS A 174 16.62 -16.99 -13.27
CA LYS A 174 17.39 -17.46 -12.11
C LYS A 174 16.46 -17.94 -10.99
N LEU A 175 15.46 -17.15 -10.66
CA LEU A 175 14.47 -17.48 -9.63
C LEU A 175 13.65 -18.73 -10.00
N ASN A 176 13.40 -18.98 -11.29
CA ASN A 176 12.76 -20.21 -11.76
C ASN A 176 13.56 -21.47 -11.43
N ARG A 177 14.87 -21.37 -11.35
CA ARG A 177 15.74 -22.50 -10.98
C ARG A 177 15.76 -22.73 -9.47
N VAL A 178 15.50 -21.69 -8.67
CA VAL A 178 15.45 -21.78 -7.21
C VAL A 178 14.11 -22.35 -6.75
N ASP A 179 13.01 -21.76 -7.20
CA ASP A 179 11.65 -22.22 -6.93
C ASP A 179 10.73 -21.81 -8.08
N ALA A 180 10.25 -22.80 -8.84
CA ALA A 180 9.36 -22.57 -9.96
C ALA A 180 7.92 -22.20 -9.56
N ARG A 181 7.55 -22.33 -8.28
CA ARG A 181 6.17 -22.10 -7.78
C ARG A 181 5.98 -20.78 -7.05
N GLY A 182 7.07 -20.19 -6.53
CA GLY A 182 7.01 -18.93 -5.78
C GLY A 182 6.68 -17.76 -6.68
N ASP A 183 5.68 -16.96 -6.31
CA ASP A 183 5.32 -15.75 -7.03
C ASP A 183 6.40 -14.67 -6.89
N ILE A 184 6.54 -13.83 -7.92
CA ILE A 184 7.54 -12.76 -7.98
C ILE A 184 6.85 -11.40 -8.00
N LEU A 185 7.27 -10.49 -7.14
CA LEU A 185 6.91 -9.07 -7.18
C LEU A 185 8.06 -8.28 -7.79
N VAL A 186 7.79 -7.47 -8.79
CA VAL A 186 8.78 -6.63 -9.48
C VAL A 186 8.40 -5.17 -9.28
N PHE A 187 9.28 -4.39 -8.68
CA PHE A 187 9.08 -2.95 -8.54
C PHE A 187 9.63 -2.18 -9.73
N LEU A 188 8.78 -1.32 -10.29
CA LEU A 188 9.05 -0.47 -11.45
C LEU A 188 8.63 0.97 -11.17
N SER A 189 9.24 1.93 -11.87
CA SER A 189 9.03 3.36 -11.62
C SER A 189 7.65 3.88 -12.03
N GLY A 190 6.95 3.22 -12.98
CA GLY A 190 5.64 3.70 -13.42
C GLY A 190 4.89 2.76 -14.37
N GLU A 191 3.70 3.22 -14.77
CA GLU A 191 2.77 2.44 -15.60
C GLU A 191 3.38 2.08 -16.98
N ARG A 192 4.15 2.99 -17.57
CA ARG A 192 4.81 2.77 -18.87
C ARG A 192 5.78 1.60 -18.77
N GLU A 193 6.67 1.63 -17.79
CA GLU A 193 7.67 0.60 -17.57
C GLU A 193 7.02 -0.75 -17.24
N ILE A 194 5.88 -0.75 -16.55
CA ILE A 194 5.07 -1.96 -16.30
C ILE A 194 4.57 -2.56 -17.62
N HIS A 195 4.02 -1.74 -18.52
CA HIS A 195 3.53 -2.25 -19.80
C HIS A 195 4.66 -2.78 -20.67
N GLU A 196 5.77 -2.06 -20.76
CA GLU A 196 6.94 -2.47 -21.56
C GLU A 196 7.60 -3.75 -21.00
N ALA A 197 7.72 -3.85 -19.65
CA ALA A 197 8.22 -5.06 -18.99
C ALA A 197 7.27 -6.25 -19.22
N ARG A 198 5.96 -6.05 -19.15
CA ARG A 198 4.97 -7.09 -19.43
C ARG A 198 5.11 -7.61 -20.85
N ASP A 199 5.21 -6.71 -21.83
CA ASP A 199 5.33 -7.07 -23.24
C ASP A 199 6.68 -7.77 -23.53
N TYR A 200 7.73 -7.37 -22.82
CA TYR A 200 9.02 -8.05 -22.90
C TYR A 200 8.96 -9.47 -22.33
N LEU A 201 8.37 -9.64 -21.15
CA LEU A 201 8.23 -10.95 -20.50
C LEU A 201 7.30 -11.89 -21.28
N ALA A 202 6.25 -11.38 -21.92
CA ALA A 202 5.35 -12.16 -22.77
C ALA A 202 6.09 -12.81 -23.94
N ARG A 203 7.10 -12.15 -24.52
CA ARG A 203 7.95 -12.71 -25.58
C ARG A 203 8.86 -13.84 -25.10
N GLN A 204 9.13 -13.93 -23.79
CA GLN A 204 9.96 -14.99 -23.21
C GLN A 204 9.24 -16.35 -23.12
N LYS A 205 7.92 -16.42 -23.43
CA LYS A 205 7.10 -17.62 -23.43
C LYS A 205 7.24 -18.45 -22.14
N LEU A 206 7.15 -17.77 -21.00
CA LEU A 206 7.23 -18.40 -19.68
C LEU A 206 6.07 -19.39 -19.49
N ARG A 207 6.40 -20.66 -19.26
CA ARG A 207 5.39 -21.71 -19.08
C ARG A 207 4.69 -21.57 -17.73
N HIS A 208 3.36 -21.78 -17.67
CA HIS A 208 2.57 -21.78 -16.44
C HIS A 208 2.79 -20.53 -15.57
N THR A 209 2.98 -19.39 -16.23
CA THR A 209 3.28 -18.13 -15.54
C THR A 209 2.39 -17.01 -16.08
N GLU A 210 1.66 -16.37 -15.19
CA GLU A 210 0.82 -15.22 -15.48
C GLU A 210 1.57 -13.94 -15.11
N VAL A 211 1.57 -12.94 -16.01
CA VAL A 211 2.17 -11.62 -15.76
C VAL A 211 1.07 -10.60 -15.50
N LEU A 212 1.01 -10.07 -14.29
CA LEU A 212 -0.04 -9.18 -13.83
C LEU A 212 0.50 -7.79 -13.52
N PRO A 213 -0.12 -6.72 -14.04
CA PRO A 213 0.21 -5.36 -13.63
C PRO A 213 -0.45 -5.02 -12.28
N LEU A 214 0.19 -4.15 -11.49
CA LEU A 214 -0.37 -3.59 -10.27
C LEU A 214 0.01 -2.11 -10.12
N TYR A 215 -0.94 -1.21 -10.39
CA TYR A 215 -0.79 0.23 -10.23
C TYR A 215 -2.13 0.90 -9.91
N ALA A 216 -2.10 2.14 -9.45
CA ALA A 216 -3.25 2.82 -8.83
C ALA A 216 -4.48 3.01 -9.74
N ARG A 217 -4.32 2.97 -11.06
CA ARG A 217 -5.40 3.23 -12.04
C ARG A 217 -6.06 1.97 -12.59
N LEU A 218 -5.57 0.79 -12.20
CA LEU A 218 -6.18 -0.48 -12.64
C LEU A 218 -7.64 -0.57 -12.25
N SER A 219 -8.41 -1.25 -13.09
CA SER A 219 -9.78 -1.63 -12.77
C SER A 219 -9.82 -2.58 -11.56
N HIS A 220 -10.95 -2.60 -10.87
CA HIS A 220 -11.17 -3.49 -9.74
C HIS A 220 -10.97 -4.98 -10.08
N ALA A 221 -11.46 -5.40 -11.26
CA ALA A 221 -11.32 -6.77 -11.70
C ALA A 221 -9.85 -7.19 -11.89
N GLU A 222 -9.02 -6.30 -12.44
CA GLU A 222 -7.59 -6.53 -12.60
C GLU A 222 -6.87 -6.57 -11.25
N GLN A 223 -7.23 -5.68 -10.32
CA GLN A 223 -6.69 -5.69 -8.96
C GLN A 223 -7.02 -7.00 -8.23
N ARG A 224 -8.28 -7.47 -8.32
CA ARG A 224 -8.70 -8.74 -7.70
C ARG A 224 -7.85 -9.92 -8.16
N ARG A 225 -7.44 -10.00 -9.42
CA ARG A 225 -6.56 -11.07 -9.92
C ARG A 225 -5.22 -11.12 -9.18
N VAL A 226 -4.72 -9.98 -8.71
CA VAL A 226 -3.48 -9.91 -7.95
C VAL A 226 -3.67 -10.43 -6.52
N PHE A 227 -4.82 -10.16 -5.89
CA PHE A 227 -5.08 -10.56 -4.50
C PHE A 227 -5.68 -11.96 -4.35
N HIS A 228 -6.30 -12.51 -5.40
CA HIS A 228 -6.89 -13.85 -5.40
C HIS A 228 -6.09 -14.76 -6.36
N PRO A 229 -5.03 -15.42 -5.87
CA PRO A 229 -4.13 -16.20 -6.71
C PRO A 229 -4.81 -17.45 -7.27
N GLY A 230 -4.70 -17.64 -8.59
CA GLY A 230 -5.01 -18.87 -9.28
C GLY A 230 -3.94 -19.96 -9.08
N PRO A 231 -4.03 -21.09 -9.81
CA PRO A 231 -3.09 -22.19 -9.70
C PRO A 231 -1.71 -21.87 -10.31
N GLU A 232 -1.64 -20.95 -11.26
CA GLU A 232 -0.41 -20.58 -11.95
C GLU A 232 0.50 -19.71 -11.09
N ARG A 233 1.79 -19.76 -11.40
CA ARG A 233 2.77 -18.82 -10.88
C ARG A 233 2.47 -17.42 -11.41
N ARG A 234 2.72 -16.38 -10.58
CA ARG A 234 2.51 -15.00 -10.99
C ARG A 234 3.80 -14.19 -10.95
N ILE A 235 3.96 -13.32 -11.93
CA ILE A 235 4.92 -12.21 -11.90
C ILE A 235 4.10 -10.94 -11.84
N ILE A 236 4.16 -10.24 -10.71
CA ILE A 236 3.39 -9.04 -10.47
C ILE A 236 4.29 -7.84 -10.67
N LEU A 237 4.01 -7.06 -11.71
CA LEU A 237 4.73 -5.85 -12.05
C LEU A 237 4.07 -4.66 -11.37
N SER A 238 4.70 -4.07 -10.37
CA SER A 238 4.09 -3.07 -9.52
C SER A 238 4.87 -1.76 -9.49
N THR A 239 4.16 -0.68 -9.30
CA THR A 239 4.75 0.55 -8.79
C THR A 239 4.94 0.44 -7.28
N ASN A 240 5.42 1.50 -6.62
CA ASN A 240 5.51 1.57 -5.16
C ASN A 240 4.15 1.42 -4.42
N VAL A 241 3.06 1.19 -5.13
CA VAL A 241 1.74 0.92 -4.53
C VAL A 241 1.74 -0.34 -3.67
N ALA A 242 2.60 -1.33 -3.98
CA ALA A 242 2.73 -2.57 -3.22
C ALA A 242 3.87 -2.54 -2.18
N GLU A 243 4.45 -1.37 -1.89
CA GLU A 243 5.63 -1.26 -1.02
C GLU A 243 5.25 -1.41 0.47
N THR A 244 4.21 -0.73 0.93
CA THR A 244 3.84 -0.68 2.34
C THR A 244 2.41 -1.16 2.61
N SER A 245 1.44 -0.56 1.96
CA SER A 245 0.02 -0.68 2.33
C SER A 245 -0.71 -1.92 1.79
N LEU A 246 -0.01 -2.82 1.09
CA LEU A 246 -0.63 -3.98 0.44
C LEU A 246 0.16 -5.26 0.67
N THR A 247 -0.47 -6.25 1.27
CA THR A 247 0.08 -7.60 1.34
C THR A 247 -0.40 -8.40 0.14
N VAL A 248 0.50 -8.60 -0.82
CA VAL A 248 0.21 -9.47 -1.97
C VAL A 248 0.49 -10.93 -1.57
N PRO A 249 -0.52 -11.81 -1.63
CA PRO A 249 -0.34 -13.18 -1.17
C PRO A 249 0.60 -14.00 -2.07
N ARG A 250 1.29 -15.00 -1.49
CA ARG A 250 2.19 -15.97 -2.16
C ARG A 250 3.49 -15.39 -2.72
N ILE A 251 3.82 -14.12 -2.49
CA ILE A 251 5.11 -13.56 -2.91
C ILE A 251 6.23 -14.25 -2.14
N ARG A 252 7.19 -14.81 -2.86
CA ARG A 252 8.42 -15.40 -2.33
C ARG A 252 9.66 -14.66 -2.79
N PHE A 253 9.57 -13.94 -3.89
CA PHE A 253 10.70 -13.24 -4.48
C PHE A 253 10.32 -11.81 -4.81
N VAL A 254 11.28 -10.92 -4.60
CA VAL A 254 11.15 -9.50 -4.96
C VAL A 254 12.30 -9.14 -5.90
N ILE A 255 11.98 -8.49 -7.00
CA ILE A 255 12.94 -7.86 -7.90
C ILE A 255 12.74 -6.35 -7.79
N ASP A 256 13.73 -5.64 -7.29
CA ASP A 256 13.70 -4.19 -7.19
C ASP A 256 14.64 -3.60 -8.26
N SER A 257 14.07 -2.78 -9.14
CA SER A 257 14.85 -2.06 -10.15
C SER A 257 15.73 -0.95 -9.57
N GLY A 258 15.53 -0.60 -8.29
CA GLY A 258 16.17 0.54 -7.65
C GLY A 258 15.69 1.90 -8.17
N LEU A 259 14.60 1.93 -8.95
CA LEU A 259 14.05 3.14 -9.55
C LEU A 259 12.70 3.47 -8.90
N ALA A 260 12.56 4.69 -8.38
CA ALA A 260 11.29 5.21 -7.89
C ALA A 260 10.90 6.49 -8.61
N ARG A 261 9.60 6.67 -8.89
CA ARG A 261 9.07 7.92 -9.43
C ARG A 261 8.54 8.76 -8.29
N ILE A 262 9.20 9.89 -8.04
CA ILE A 262 8.82 10.83 -7.00
C ILE A 262 8.23 12.09 -7.63
N SER A 263 7.03 12.49 -7.18
CA SER A 263 6.45 13.77 -7.56
C SER A 263 7.00 14.87 -6.66
N ARG A 264 7.65 15.86 -7.25
CA ARG A 264 8.14 17.05 -6.54
C ARG A 264 7.53 18.31 -7.13
N PHE A 265 7.17 19.25 -6.25
CA PHE A 265 6.73 20.56 -6.69
C PHE A 265 7.96 21.43 -7.00
N ALA A 266 8.18 21.74 -8.27
CA ALA A 266 9.28 22.60 -8.69
C ALA A 266 8.82 24.07 -8.78
N ARG A 267 9.45 24.97 -8.05
CA ARG A 267 9.40 26.43 -8.35
C ARG A 267 10.56 26.73 -9.32
N PRO A 268 10.36 27.39 -10.49
CA PRO A 268 9.30 28.35 -10.84
C PRO A 268 8.31 27.88 -11.93
N SER A 269 8.32 26.63 -12.35
CA SER A 269 7.57 26.14 -13.52
C SER A 269 6.07 25.97 -13.32
N ARG A 270 5.51 26.23 -12.14
CA ARG A 270 4.10 25.98 -11.77
C ARG A 270 3.58 24.60 -12.15
N GLY A 271 4.46 23.63 -12.32
CA GLY A 271 4.17 22.25 -12.71
C GLY A 271 4.72 21.23 -11.70
N THR A 272 4.20 20.02 -11.77
CA THR A 272 4.74 18.88 -11.04
C THR A 272 5.73 18.16 -11.96
N GLU A 273 7.01 18.15 -11.60
CA GLU A 273 8.00 17.32 -12.28
C GLU A 273 7.99 15.91 -11.68
N LEU A 274 7.84 14.91 -12.56
CA LEU A 274 8.00 13.51 -12.21
C LEU A 274 9.45 13.13 -12.54
N LEU A 275 10.24 12.90 -11.49
CA LEU A 275 11.61 12.46 -11.62
C LEU A 275 11.72 11.00 -11.22
N ALA A 276 12.37 10.19 -12.05
CA ALA A 276 12.79 8.85 -11.67
C ALA A 276 14.18 8.94 -11.02
N TYR A 277 14.30 8.48 -9.79
CA TYR A 277 15.58 8.40 -9.10
C TYR A 277 16.00 6.93 -8.96
N SER A 278 17.30 6.66 -9.13
CA SER A 278 17.84 5.43 -8.60
C SER A 278 17.96 5.59 -7.08
N GLN A 279 17.46 4.66 -6.32
CA GLN A 279 17.75 4.55 -4.89
C GLN A 279 19.22 4.08 -4.73
N GLY A 280 20.17 4.94 -5.11
CA GLY A 280 21.57 4.73 -4.81
C GLY A 280 21.84 5.04 -3.34
N ARG A 281 22.73 4.28 -2.72
CA ARG A 281 23.25 4.59 -1.38
C ARG A 281 23.67 6.05 -1.33
N ASN A 282 23.20 6.78 -0.32
CA ASN A 282 23.83 8.02 0.04
C ASN A 282 25.31 7.73 0.38
N ALA A 283 26.21 8.62 -0.02
CA ALA A 283 27.65 8.46 0.15
C ALA A 283 28.10 8.26 1.62
N ASP A 284 27.20 8.41 2.58
CA ASP A 284 27.46 8.36 4.03
C ASP A 284 26.99 7.06 4.71
N GLY A 285 26.59 6.03 3.96
CA GLY A 285 26.35 4.68 4.51
C GLY A 285 25.21 4.53 5.53
N GLN A 286 24.32 5.51 5.65
CA GLN A 286 23.11 5.40 6.48
C GLN A 286 21.89 5.08 5.60
N GLN A 287 21.22 3.99 6.01
CA GLN A 287 19.91 3.59 5.46
C GLN A 287 18.80 4.53 5.93
#